data_e544515f35e2e0a957d171e9628026bf
#
_entry.id   e544515f35e2e0a957d171e9628026bf
#
_cell.length_a   1.000
_cell.length_b   1.000
_cell.length_c   1.000
_cell.angle_alpha   90.00
_cell.angle_beta   90.00
_cell.angle_gamma   90.00
#
_symmetry.space_group_name_H-M   'P 1'
#
loop_
_entity.id
_entity.type
_entity.pdbx_description
1 polymer ?
#
loop_
_entity_poly.entity_id
_entity_poly.type
_entity_poly.pdbx_seq_one_letter_code
_entity_poly.pdbx_strand_id
1 'polypeptide(L)'
;MPTSPTVPPAVVPAAGPPHRARRVVLVLGLGALLLVGTVVAVLGVAWARAATSTAGAVEFTRALAVPPLAESRVEDGVRVFALEARAGLADLGASAPTPTIGLNGDYLGPTLRAARGERVRVDVTNALDETTTLHWHGMHLPPAMDGGPHQMVEPGKTWSPTWTVDQPAATLWYHPHLHGRTADQVYRGLAGMFLLDDLAGSEGPAADLPHEYGGDGVPEILEDKRCRAGGRPRRRRASTTSWTARATTAPTTA
;
A
#
# COMPACT_ATOMS: atom_id res chain seq x y z
N MET A 1 50.36 73.63 -45.80
CA MET A 1 49.57 72.53 -46.35
C MET A 1 48.40 72.31 -45.41
N PRO A 2 47.14 72.51 -45.80
CA PRO A 2 45.96 72.30 -44.95
C PRO A 2 45.59 70.83 -44.96
N THR A 3 45.41 70.24 -43.76
CA THR A 3 44.95 68.86 -43.50
C THR A 3 43.44 68.79 -43.75
N SER A 4 43.03 67.90 -44.65
CA SER A 4 41.60 67.64 -44.92
C SER A 4 40.96 66.93 -43.68
N PRO A 5 39.71 67.33 -43.38
CA PRO A 5 38.99 66.66 -42.26
C PRO A 5 38.53 65.26 -42.68
N THR A 6 38.87 64.23 -41.88
CA THR A 6 38.38 62.88 -42.02
C THR A 6 36.90 62.83 -41.58
N VAL A 7 36.03 62.44 -42.48
CA VAL A 7 34.59 62.20 -42.21
C VAL A 7 34.48 60.81 -41.49
N PRO A 8 33.79 60.73 -40.36
CA PRO A 8 33.62 59.42 -39.69
C PRO A 8 32.69 58.52 -40.53
N PRO A 9 32.88 57.17 -40.51
CA PRO A 9 32.05 56.24 -41.27
C PRO A 9 30.59 56.30 -40.81
N ALA A 10 29.69 56.36 -41.76
CA ALA A 10 28.24 56.35 -41.50
C ALA A 10 27.85 55.02 -40.82
N VAL A 11 27.22 55.10 -39.67
CA VAL A 11 26.61 53.94 -38.96
C VAL A 11 25.39 53.51 -39.76
N VAL A 12 25.50 52.38 -40.46
CA VAL A 12 24.37 51.74 -41.15
C VAL A 12 23.48 51.07 -40.10
N PRO A 13 22.20 51.46 -39.96
CA PRO A 13 21.32 50.80 -39.01
C PRO A 13 21.12 49.34 -39.42
N ALA A 14 21.28 48.41 -38.46
CA ALA A 14 21.07 46.99 -38.70
C ALA A 14 19.65 46.73 -39.23
N ALA A 15 19.55 46.09 -40.38
CA ALA A 15 18.26 45.77 -40.99
C ALA A 15 17.47 44.84 -40.04
N GLY A 16 16.29 45.26 -39.60
CA GLY A 16 15.41 44.45 -38.79
C GLY A 16 14.98 43.17 -39.51
N PRO A 17 14.58 42.13 -38.77
CA PRO A 17 14.21 40.84 -39.34
C PRO A 17 13.11 40.99 -40.39
N PRO A 18 13.16 40.20 -41.50
CA PRO A 18 12.22 40.31 -42.61
C PRO A 18 10.78 40.05 -42.14
N HIS A 19 9.80 40.74 -42.67
CA HIS A 19 8.39 40.68 -42.26
C HIS A 19 7.83 39.24 -42.20
N ARG A 20 8.34 38.32 -43.00
CA ARG A 20 7.97 36.89 -42.96
C ARG A 20 8.43 36.21 -41.65
N ALA A 21 9.63 36.48 -41.18
CA ALA A 21 10.14 35.92 -39.93
C ALA A 21 9.33 36.42 -38.71
N ARG A 22 8.97 37.70 -38.68
CA ARG A 22 8.09 38.24 -37.63
C ARG A 22 6.70 37.58 -37.61
N ARG A 23 6.11 37.32 -38.79
CA ARG A 23 4.81 36.62 -38.87
C ARG A 23 4.92 35.17 -38.38
N VAL A 24 5.97 34.45 -38.74
CA VAL A 24 6.20 33.09 -38.27
C VAL A 24 6.37 33.06 -36.75
N VAL A 25 7.18 33.93 -36.16
CA VAL A 25 7.36 34.05 -34.72
C VAL A 25 6.04 34.38 -34.01
N LEU A 26 5.24 35.29 -34.57
CA LEU A 26 3.92 35.63 -34.01
C LEU A 26 2.95 34.43 -34.05
N VAL A 27 2.89 33.72 -35.17
CA VAL A 27 2.00 32.54 -35.32
C VAL A 27 2.43 31.42 -34.37
N LEU A 28 3.73 31.16 -34.27
CA LEU A 28 4.25 30.14 -33.31
C LEU A 28 4.02 30.57 -31.86
N GLY A 29 4.21 31.85 -31.53
CA GLY A 29 3.94 32.39 -30.20
C GLY A 29 2.46 32.31 -29.84
N LEU A 30 1.54 32.65 -30.73
CA LEU A 30 0.10 32.51 -30.54
C LEU A 30 -0.30 31.02 -30.39
N GLY A 31 0.27 30.14 -31.20
CA GLY A 31 0.04 28.71 -31.11
C GLY A 31 0.51 28.11 -29.76
N ALA A 32 1.68 28.53 -29.31
CA ALA A 32 2.20 28.12 -27.98
C ALA A 32 1.32 28.66 -26.84
N LEU A 33 0.87 29.89 -26.92
CA LEU A 33 0.00 30.51 -25.92
C LEU A 33 -1.38 29.83 -25.85
N LEU A 34 -1.95 29.49 -27.01
CA LEU A 34 -3.18 28.70 -27.10
C LEU A 34 -3.02 27.29 -26.50
N LEU A 35 -1.90 26.64 -26.81
CA LEU A 35 -1.61 25.30 -26.24
C LEU A 35 -1.49 25.36 -24.72
N VAL A 36 -0.70 26.30 -24.19
CA VAL A 36 -0.55 26.51 -22.76
C VAL A 36 -1.90 26.84 -22.11
N GLY A 37 -2.67 27.75 -22.69
CA GLY A 37 -4.00 28.10 -22.20
C GLY A 37 -4.95 26.91 -22.16
N THR A 38 -4.93 26.06 -23.19
CA THR A 38 -5.73 24.83 -23.24
C THR A 38 -5.30 23.85 -22.16
N VAL A 39 -4.00 23.63 -21.97
CA VAL A 39 -3.48 22.75 -20.92
C VAL A 39 -3.88 23.24 -19.53
N VAL A 40 -3.72 24.55 -19.27
CA VAL A 40 -4.12 25.15 -17.99
C VAL A 40 -5.63 25.02 -17.76
N ALA A 41 -6.45 25.24 -18.79
CA ALA A 41 -7.90 25.09 -18.70
C ALA A 41 -8.30 23.64 -18.40
N VAL A 42 -7.69 22.65 -19.10
CA VAL A 42 -7.94 21.23 -18.87
C VAL A 42 -7.55 20.83 -17.44
N LEU A 43 -6.37 21.26 -16.99
CA LEU A 43 -5.90 21.00 -15.62
C LEU A 43 -6.81 21.68 -14.58
N GLY A 44 -7.25 22.92 -14.83
CA GLY A 44 -8.18 23.64 -13.96
C GLY A 44 -9.53 22.94 -13.85
N VAL A 45 -10.08 22.47 -14.98
CA VAL A 45 -11.34 21.68 -14.97
C VAL A 45 -11.15 20.33 -14.26
N ALA A 46 -10.02 19.65 -14.50
CA ALA A 46 -9.71 18.40 -13.82
C ALA A 46 -9.59 18.59 -12.31
N TRP A 47 -8.92 19.67 -11.88
CA TRP A 47 -8.81 20.06 -10.48
C TRP A 47 -10.18 20.37 -9.84
N ALA A 48 -10.97 21.21 -10.53
CA ALA A 48 -12.30 21.60 -10.03
C ALA A 48 -13.29 20.42 -9.93
N ARG A 49 -13.07 19.37 -10.74
CA ARG A 49 -13.87 18.15 -10.74
C ARG A 49 -13.25 17.03 -9.89
N ALA A 50 -12.05 17.23 -9.34
CA ALA A 50 -11.43 16.24 -8.47
C ALA A 50 -12.27 16.08 -7.19
N ALA A 51 -12.72 14.85 -6.94
CA ALA A 51 -13.43 14.54 -5.72
C ALA A 51 -12.45 14.63 -4.54
N THR A 52 -12.61 15.61 -3.68
CA THR A 52 -11.82 15.81 -2.46
C THR A 52 -12.44 15.11 -1.25
N SER A 53 -13.71 14.69 -1.37
CA SER A 53 -14.45 13.96 -0.35
C SER A 53 -15.51 13.09 -1.02
N THR A 54 -15.74 11.90 -0.47
CA THR A 54 -16.88 11.03 -0.83
C THR A 54 -18.09 11.24 0.10
N ALA A 55 -17.98 12.14 1.08
CA ALA A 55 -19.06 12.43 2.02
C ALA A 55 -20.32 12.90 1.26
N GLY A 56 -21.41 12.16 1.40
CA GLY A 56 -22.68 12.41 0.70
C GLY A 56 -22.70 12.07 -0.80
N ALA A 57 -21.57 11.65 -1.39
CA ALA A 57 -21.49 11.24 -2.79
C ALA A 57 -21.48 9.71 -2.98
N VAL A 58 -21.20 8.97 -1.92
CA VAL A 58 -21.19 7.50 -1.90
C VAL A 58 -22.11 7.03 -0.79
N GLU A 59 -23.05 6.18 -1.13
CA GLU A 59 -23.89 5.47 -0.15
C GLU A 59 -23.17 4.19 0.27
N PHE A 60 -22.82 4.10 1.54
CA PHE A 60 -22.17 2.92 2.12
C PHE A 60 -23.24 1.90 2.49
N THR A 61 -23.45 0.90 1.65
CA THR A 61 -24.48 -0.14 1.80
C THR A 61 -23.96 -1.44 2.38
N ARG A 62 -22.65 -1.59 2.52
CA ARG A 62 -22.00 -2.77 3.09
C ARG A 62 -21.43 -2.45 4.47
N ALA A 63 -21.64 -3.35 5.42
CA ALA A 63 -20.94 -3.27 6.69
C ALA A 63 -19.42 -3.43 6.49
N LEU A 64 -18.64 -2.70 7.28
CA LEU A 64 -17.20 -2.87 7.30
C LEU A 64 -16.87 -4.28 7.80
N ALA A 65 -16.14 -5.05 7.01
CA ALA A 65 -15.67 -6.37 7.40
C ALA A 65 -14.39 -6.21 8.24
N VAL A 66 -14.50 -6.45 9.54
CA VAL A 66 -13.34 -6.49 10.45
C VAL A 66 -12.69 -7.87 10.32
N PRO A 67 -11.36 -7.98 10.05
CA PRO A 67 -10.68 -9.26 10.03
C PRO A 67 -10.88 -10.00 11.36
N PRO A 68 -11.04 -11.33 11.38
CA PRO A 68 -11.18 -12.07 12.64
C PRO A 68 -9.88 -11.97 13.44
N LEU A 69 -9.97 -11.90 14.76
CA LEU A 69 -8.82 -12.10 15.64
C LEU A 69 -8.46 -13.58 15.63
N ALA A 70 -7.18 -13.89 15.43
CA ALA A 70 -6.69 -15.25 15.39
C ALA A 70 -6.86 -15.94 16.75
N GLU A 71 -7.39 -17.16 16.73
CA GLU A 71 -7.33 -18.02 17.89
C GLU A 71 -5.88 -18.41 18.18
N SER A 72 -5.52 -18.46 19.46
CA SER A 72 -4.22 -18.91 19.92
C SER A 72 -4.36 -19.87 21.10
N ARG A 73 -3.37 -20.73 21.29
CA ARG A 73 -3.24 -21.58 22.46
C ARG A 73 -1.92 -21.31 23.17
N VAL A 74 -1.81 -21.63 24.43
CA VAL A 74 -0.54 -21.54 25.17
C VAL A 74 -0.02 -22.93 25.42
N GLU A 75 1.19 -23.23 24.92
CA GLU A 75 1.91 -24.49 25.11
C GLU A 75 3.24 -24.17 25.77
N ASP A 76 3.47 -24.70 26.96
CA ASP A 76 4.70 -24.51 27.75
C ASP A 76 5.17 -23.05 27.85
N GLY A 77 4.22 -22.14 28.07
CA GLY A 77 4.48 -20.69 28.16
C GLY A 77 4.71 -19.99 26.80
N VAL A 78 4.48 -20.69 25.69
CA VAL A 78 4.56 -20.15 24.34
C VAL A 78 3.15 -19.94 23.77
N ARG A 79 2.82 -18.74 23.33
CA ARG A 79 1.59 -18.46 22.58
C ARG A 79 1.75 -18.98 21.15
N VAL A 80 0.90 -19.89 20.75
CA VAL A 80 0.97 -20.56 19.44
C VAL A 80 -0.22 -20.16 18.59
N PHE A 81 0.07 -19.66 17.39
CA PHE A 81 -0.88 -19.44 16.32
C PHE A 81 -0.69 -20.49 15.23
N ALA A 82 -1.77 -20.85 14.54
CA ALA A 82 -1.73 -21.69 13.35
C ALA A 82 -2.28 -20.90 12.15
N LEU A 83 -1.49 -20.81 11.09
CA LEU A 83 -1.86 -20.16 9.84
C LEU A 83 -1.72 -21.16 8.69
N GLU A 84 -2.78 -21.30 7.89
CA GLU A 84 -2.77 -22.12 6.67
C GLU A 84 -2.96 -21.23 5.45
N ALA A 85 -1.94 -21.16 4.60
CA ALA A 85 -2.02 -20.49 3.31
C ALA A 85 -2.78 -21.39 2.33
N ARG A 86 -3.90 -20.91 1.77
CA ARG A 86 -4.76 -21.70 0.89
C ARG A 86 -5.36 -20.87 -0.25
N ALA A 87 -5.77 -21.53 -1.33
CA ALA A 87 -6.55 -20.92 -2.40
C ALA A 87 -7.98 -20.68 -1.96
N GLY A 88 -8.58 -19.59 -2.47
CA GLY A 88 -9.95 -19.19 -2.16
C GLY A 88 -10.63 -18.47 -3.30
N LEU A 89 -11.88 -18.07 -3.04
CA LEU A 89 -12.71 -17.22 -3.91
C LEU A 89 -13.33 -16.12 -3.06
N ALA A 90 -13.15 -14.86 -3.44
CA ALA A 90 -13.71 -13.74 -2.71
C ALA A 90 -14.55 -12.81 -3.60
N ASP A 91 -15.63 -12.27 -3.05
CA ASP A 91 -16.38 -11.18 -3.67
C ASP A 91 -15.66 -9.85 -3.39
N LEU A 92 -14.89 -9.40 -4.37
CA LEU A 92 -14.18 -8.12 -4.34
C LEU A 92 -14.92 -7.01 -5.13
N GLY A 93 -16.23 -7.14 -5.30
CA GLY A 93 -17.04 -6.18 -6.06
C GLY A 93 -16.90 -6.29 -7.58
N ALA A 94 -16.29 -7.36 -8.08
CA ALA A 94 -16.23 -7.66 -9.50
C ALA A 94 -17.53 -8.35 -9.99
N SER A 95 -17.69 -8.52 -11.33
CA SER A 95 -18.87 -9.19 -11.91
C SER A 95 -18.99 -10.69 -11.58
N ALA A 96 -17.94 -11.29 -11.00
CA ALA A 96 -17.90 -12.67 -10.54
C ALA A 96 -16.89 -12.79 -9.39
N PRO A 97 -16.99 -13.84 -8.54
CA PRO A 97 -15.99 -14.10 -7.51
C PRO A 97 -14.57 -14.15 -8.07
N THR A 98 -13.66 -13.52 -7.37
CA THR A 98 -12.25 -13.39 -7.78
C THR A 98 -11.44 -14.54 -7.17
N PRO A 99 -10.62 -15.28 -7.95
CA PRO A 99 -9.65 -16.21 -7.40
C PRO A 99 -8.62 -15.47 -6.53
N THR A 100 -8.50 -15.90 -5.29
CA THR A 100 -7.68 -15.30 -4.24
C THR A 100 -6.81 -16.36 -3.57
N ILE A 101 -5.96 -15.94 -2.67
CA ILE A 101 -5.32 -16.77 -1.68
C ILE A 101 -5.43 -16.05 -0.33
N GLY A 102 -5.52 -16.82 0.75
CA GLY A 102 -5.62 -16.26 2.09
C GLY A 102 -4.95 -17.13 3.14
N LEU A 103 -4.96 -16.66 4.37
CA LEU A 103 -4.48 -17.40 5.54
C LEU A 103 -5.68 -17.69 6.44
N ASN A 104 -5.97 -18.96 6.67
CA ASN A 104 -7.14 -19.45 7.41
C ASN A 104 -8.50 -19.03 6.82
N GLY A 105 -8.51 -18.40 5.65
CA GLY A 105 -9.69 -17.88 4.95
C GLY A 105 -9.46 -17.82 3.45
N ASP A 106 -10.48 -17.36 2.73
CA ASP A 106 -10.41 -17.26 1.26
C ASP A 106 -9.66 -16.03 0.78
N TYR A 107 -9.49 -15.04 1.63
CA TYR A 107 -8.88 -13.76 1.32
C TYR A 107 -8.36 -13.08 2.58
N LEU A 108 -7.14 -12.54 2.53
CA LEU A 108 -6.39 -12.04 3.68
C LEU A 108 -6.19 -13.10 4.76
N GLY A 109 -5.74 -12.70 5.91
CA GLY A 109 -5.55 -13.53 7.09
C GLY A 109 -6.12 -12.87 8.34
N PRO A 110 -6.28 -13.64 9.42
CA PRO A 110 -6.74 -13.11 10.69
C PRO A 110 -5.72 -12.16 11.29
N THR A 111 -6.16 -11.26 12.16
CA THR A 111 -5.25 -10.43 12.93
C THR A 111 -4.62 -11.27 14.06
N LEU A 112 -3.30 -11.35 14.09
CA LEU A 112 -2.55 -11.88 15.22
C LEU A 112 -2.43 -10.79 16.28
N ARG A 113 -2.45 -11.18 17.58
CA ARG A 113 -2.24 -10.25 18.69
C ARG A 113 -1.41 -10.91 19.79
N ALA A 114 -0.34 -10.24 20.20
CA ALA A 114 0.53 -10.68 21.28
C ALA A 114 1.05 -9.48 22.06
N ALA A 115 1.45 -9.70 23.32
CA ALA A 115 1.99 -8.65 24.15
C ALA A 115 3.53 -8.71 24.19
N ARG A 116 4.14 -7.57 24.48
CA ARG A 116 5.57 -7.48 24.77
C ARG A 116 5.94 -8.45 25.89
N GLY A 117 7.05 -9.14 25.73
CA GLY A 117 7.54 -10.17 26.65
C GLY A 117 6.97 -11.57 26.41
N GLU A 118 5.89 -11.72 25.64
CA GLU A 118 5.39 -13.04 25.28
C GLU A 118 6.34 -13.75 24.32
N ARG A 119 6.48 -15.07 24.55
CA ARG A 119 7.11 -15.96 23.58
C ARG A 119 6.05 -16.46 22.61
N VAL A 120 6.28 -16.23 21.33
CA VAL A 120 5.33 -16.53 20.25
C VAL A 120 5.89 -17.59 19.32
N ARG A 121 5.04 -18.53 18.88
CA ARG A 121 5.27 -19.44 17.76
C ARG A 121 4.13 -19.30 16.75
N VAL A 122 4.46 -19.25 15.47
CA VAL A 122 3.46 -19.27 14.42
C VAL A 122 3.72 -20.48 13.51
N ASP A 123 2.82 -21.45 13.54
CA ASP A 123 2.88 -22.61 12.66
C ASP A 123 2.26 -22.23 11.32
N VAL A 124 3.09 -22.02 10.29
CA VAL A 124 2.69 -21.61 8.93
C VAL A 124 2.69 -22.81 8.02
N THR A 125 1.50 -23.30 7.66
CA THR A 125 1.31 -24.42 6.74
C THR A 125 0.99 -23.87 5.34
N ASN A 126 1.71 -24.35 4.33
CA ASN A 126 1.45 -24.00 2.94
C ASN A 126 0.59 -25.07 2.26
N ALA A 127 -0.70 -24.81 2.12
CA ALA A 127 -1.64 -25.66 1.36
C ALA A 127 -1.88 -25.13 -0.08
N LEU A 128 -1.04 -24.18 -0.55
CA LEU A 128 -1.03 -23.76 -1.96
C LEU A 128 -0.29 -24.82 -2.82
N ASP A 129 -0.49 -24.72 -4.12
CA ASP A 129 0.25 -25.48 -5.15
C ASP A 129 1.57 -24.80 -5.56
N GLU A 130 1.91 -23.68 -4.93
CA GLU A 130 3.13 -22.90 -5.17
C GLU A 130 3.88 -22.61 -3.87
N THR A 131 5.19 -22.43 -3.97
CA THR A 131 6.05 -22.02 -2.86
C THR A 131 5.67 -20.62 -2.37
N THR A 132 5.70 -20.43 -1.05
CA THR A 132 5.52 -19.12 -0.41
C THR A 132 6.56 -18.88 0.68
N THR A 133 6.52 -17.72 1.31
CA THR A 133 7.16 -17.38 2.58
C THR A 133 6.15 -16.61 3.40
N LEU A 134 6.43 -16.36 4.68
CA LEU A 134 5.63 -15.43 5.48
C LEU A 134 6.55 -14.59 6.35
N HIS A 135 6.66 -13.33 6.02
CA HIS A 135 7.50 -12.34 6.68
C HIS A 135 6.69 -11.50 7.68
N TRP A 136 7.31 -11.24 8.82
CA TRP A 136 6.74 -10.45 9.93
C TRP A 136 7.23 -9.00 9.81
N HIS A 137 6.57 -8.21 9.00
CA HIS A 137 7.02 -6.86 8.65
C HIS A 137 7.01 -5.91 9.85
N GLY A 138 8.18 -5.42 10.20
CA GLY A 138 8.39 -4.51 11.33
C GLY A 138 8.63 -5.20 12.68
N MET A 139 8.65 -6.54 12.71
CA MET A 139 8.92 -7.30 13.93
C MET A 139 10.42 -7.37 14.23
N HIS A 140 10.81 -7.12 15.46
CA HIS A 140 12.18 -7.36 15.94
C HIS A 140 12.33 -8.83 16.32
N LEU A 141 13.07 -9.59 15.53
CA LEU A 141 13.25 -11.02 15.73
C LEU A 141 14.56 -11.51 15.10
N PRO A 142 15.05 -12.72 15.45
CA PRO A 142 16.22 -13.29 14.81
C PRO A 142 16.01 -13.50 13.31
N PRO A 143 16.99 -13.21 12.44
CA PRO A 143 16.86 -13.36 10.98
C PRO A 143 16.40 -14.74 10.51
N ALA A 144 16.73 -15.80 11.27
CA ALA A 144 16.28 -17.17 10.97
C ALA A 144 14.77 -17.38 11.15
N MET A 145 14.09 -16.44 11.83
CA MET A 145 12.64 -16.48 12.10
C MET A 145 11.86 -15.43 11.32
N ASP A 146 12.54 -14.66 10.47
CA ASP A 146 12.00 -13.46 9.81
C ASP A 146 11.04 -13.75 8.64
N GLY A 147 11.13 -14.93 8.02
CA GLY A 147 10.31 -15.25 6.86
C GLY A 147 10.74 -14.54 5.59
N GLY A 148 12.01 -14.15 5.50
CA GLY A 148 12.59 -13.46 4.35
C GLY A 148 12.59 -14.31 3.06
N PRO A 149 13.18 -13.78 1.95
CA PRO A 149 13.03 -14.36 0.60
C PRO A 149 13.61 -15.77 0.43
N HIS A 150 14.43 -16.22 1.36
CA HIS A 150 15.08 -17.55 1.35
C HIS A 150 14.51 -18.54 2.36
N GLN A 151 13.52 -18.14 3.17
CA GLN A 151 12.84 -19.00 4.14
C GLN A 151 11.56 -19.57 3.51
N MET A 152 11.73 -20.36 2.47
CA MET A 152 10.66 -20.90 1.66
C MET A 152 9.87 -21.97 2.40
N VAL A 153 8.55 -21.91 2.27
CA VAL A 153 7.62 -22.94 2.69
C VAL A 153 7.04 -23.58 1.43
N GLU A 154 7.54 -24.78 1.13
CA GLU A 154 7.11 -25.53 -0.03
C GLU A 154 5.67 -26.05 0.13
N PRO A 155 4.95 -26.37 -0.97
CA PRO A 155 3.63 -26.98 -0.93
C PRO A 155 3.56 -28.18 0.03
N GLY A 156 2.55 -28.19 0.92
CA GLY A 156 2.34 -29.23 1.91
C GLY A 156 3.32 -29.20 3.10
N LYS A 157 4.17 -28.19 3.23
CA LYS A 157 5.12 -28.05 4.35
C LYS A 157 4.64 -27.04 5.37
N THR A 158 5.15 -27.20 6.59
CA THR A 158 4.93 -26.26 7.71
C THR A 158 6.27 -25.71 8.18
N TRP A 159 6.31 -24.39 8.43
CA TRP A 159 7.41 -23.66 9.05
C TRP A 159 6.93 -23.02 10.34
N SER A 160 7.68 -23.20 11.42
CA SER A 160 7.26 -22.85 12.79
C SER A 160 8.26 -21.90 13.47
N PRO A 161 8.37 -20.64 13.05
CA PRO A 161 9.23 -19.66 13.69
C PRO A 161 8.76 -19.37 15.12
N THR A 162 9.75 -19.17 16.00
CA THR A 162 9.52 -18.89 17.42
C THR A 162 10.45 -17.77 17.89
N TRP A 163 9.88 -16.76 18.53
CA TRP A 163 10.64 -15.62 19.09
C TRP A 163 9.97 -15.06 20.34
N THR A 164 10.68 -14.21 21.05
CA THR A 164 10.09 -13.39 22.12
C THR A 164 9.82 -12.00 21.55
N VAL A 165 8.62 -11.47 21.79
CA VAL A 165 8.27 -10.10 21.39
C VAL A 165 9.05 -9.12 22.28
N ASP A 166 10.02 -8.43 21.69
CA ASP A 166 10.85 -7.44 22.40
C ASP A 166 10.82 -6.07 21.68
N GLN A 167 9.63 -5.51 21.62
CA GLN A 167 9.41 -4.16 21.10
C GLN A 167 8.13 -3.58 21.69
N PRO A 168 7.97 -2.24 21.68
CA PRO A 168 6.76 -1.54 22.13
C PRO A 168 5.52 -1.92 21.35
N ALA A 169 4.35 -1.56 21.87
CA ALA A 169 3.08 -1.67 21.17
C ALA A 169 3.18 -1.08 19.75
N ALA A 170 2.66 -1.83 18.78
CA ALA A 170 2.75 -1.48 17.37
C ALA A 170 1.66 -2.16 16.55
N THR A 171 1.26 -1.51 15.46
CA THR A 171 0.46 -2.12 14.39
C THR A 171 1.39 -2.56 13.29
N LEU A 172 1.62 -3.86 13.22
CA LEU A 172 2.47 -4.52 12.23
C LEU A 172 1.60 -5.31 11.25
N TRP A 173 2.22 -5.93 10.26
CA TRP A 173 1.54 -6.81 9.34
C TRP A 173 2.44 -7.96 8.91
N TYR A 174 1.86 -9.02 8.38
CA TYR A 174 2.60 -10.14 7.83
C TYR A 174 2.19 -10.39 6.38
N HIS A 175 3.15 -10.82 5.56
CA HIS A 175 2.96 -11.02 4.13
C HIS A 175 4.06 -11.92 3.54
N PRO A 176 3.85 -12.53 2.36
CA PRO A 176 4.91 -13.27 1.68
C PRO A 176 6.04 -12.34 1.23
N HIS A 177 7.26 -12.87 1.25
CA HIS A 177 8.46 -12.15 0.81
C HIS A 177 9.27 -12.95 -0.22
N LEU A 178 8.68 -13.95 -0.87
CA LEU A 178 9.34 -14.80 -1.85
C LEU A 178 9.85 -13.97 -3.03
N HIS A 179 11.14 -14.11 -3.36
CA HIS A 179 11.77 -13.34 -4.44
C HIS A 179 11.02 -13.50 -5.77
N GLY A 180 10.69 -12.37 -6.39
CA GLY A 180 9.93 -12.33 -7.66
C GLY A 180 8.44 -12.69 -7.56
N ARG A 181 7.91 -13.07 -6.38
CA ARG A 181 6.51 -13.49 -6.18
C ARG A 181 5.76 -12.66 -5.15
N THR A 182 6.48 -11.87 -4.33
CA THR A 182 5.89 -11.07 -3.24
C THR A 182 4.67 -10.28 -3.70
N ALA A 183 4.82 -9.46 -4.74
CA ALA A 183 3.74 -8.59 -5.21
C ALA A 183 2.52 -9.37 -5.75
N ASP A 184 2.73 -10.53 -6.40
CA ASP A 184 1.66 -11.37 -6.90
C ASP A 184 0.88 -12.01 -5.76
N GLN A 185 1.57 -12.60 -4.79
CA GLN A 185 0.95 -13.30 -3.67
C GLN A 185 0.23 -12.33 -2.72
N VAL A 186 0.84 -11.18 -2.42
CA VAL A 186 0.18 -10.11 -1.65
C VAL A 186 -1.04 -9.58 -2.39
N TYR A 187 -0.93 -9.30 -3.70
CA TYR A 187 -2.05 -8.80 -4.50
C TYR A 187 -3.22 -9.79 -4.57
N ARG A 188 -2.96 -11.08 -4.44
CA ARG A 188 -3.98 -12.13 -4.39
C ARG A 188 -4.60 -12.28 -3.01
N GLY A 189 -4.05 -11.67 -1.96
CA GLY A 189 -4.63 -11.59 -0.63
C GLY A 189 -3.85 -12.28 0.49
N LEU A 190 -2.61 -12.72 0.26
CA LEU A 190 -1.81 -13.38 1.30
C LEU A 190 -1.17 -12.34 2.21
N ALA A 191 -1.94 -11.72 3.09
CA ALA A 191 -1.49 -10.75 4.07
C ALA A 191 -2.45 -10.68 5.26
N GLY A 192 -1.96 -10.20 6.40
CA GLY A 192 -2.77 -9.94 7.59
C GLY A 192 -2.06 -9.02 8.58
N MET A 193 -2.74 -8.61 9.62
CA MET A 193 -2.21 -7.71 10.64
C MET A 193 -1.62 -8.47 11.83
N PHE A 194 -0.61 -7.88 12.46
CA PHE A 194 -0.06 -8.35 13.73
C PHE A 194 -0.01 -7.18 14.70
N LEU A 195 -0.87 -7.20 15.70
CA LEU A 195 -0.94 -6.19 16.74
C LEU A 195 -0.05 -6.59 17.91
N LEU A 196 0.76 -5.65 18.36
CA LEU A 196 1.55 -5.80 19.57
C LEU A 196 0.99 -4.89 20.65
N ASP A 197 0.77 -5.46 21.83
CA ASP A 197 0.44 -4.70 23.03
C ASP A 197 1.71 -4.49 23.88
N ASP A 198 1.73 -3.41 24.64
CA ASP A 198 2.73 -3.23 25.70
C ASP A 198 2.50 -4.20 26.86
N LEU A 199 3.43 -4.23 27.79
CA LEU A 199 3.27 -4.99 29.05
C LEU A 199 2.02 -4.52 29.78
N ALA A 200 1.28 -5.44 30.36
CA ALA A 200 0.13 -5.12 31.18
C ALA A 200 0.50 -4.14 32.31
N GLY A 201 -0.23 -3.04 32.43
CA GLY A 201 0.05 -1.98 33.39
C GLY A 201 1.16 -1.01 33.00
N SER A 202 1.66 -1.05 31.76
CA SER A 202 2.56 -0.02 31.23
C SER A 202 1.83 1.32 31.15
N GLU A 203 2.48 2.38 31.65
CA GLU A 203 2.05 3.75 31.41
C GLU A 203 2.68 4.25 30.11
N GLY A 204 1.91 4.90 29.25
CA GLY A 204 2.42 5.45 28.01
C GLY A 204 1.31 5.88 27.04
N PRO A 205 1.66 6.54 25.93
CA PRO A 205 0.67 7.04 24.97
C PRO A 205 -0.22 5.95 24.37
N ALA A 206 0.23 4.70 24.36
CA ALA A 206 -0.53 3.58 23.86
C ALA A 206 -1.64 3.12 24.84
N ALA A 207 -1.50 3.39 26.13
CA ALA A 207 -2.50 3.00 27.15
C ALA A 207 -3.83 3.77 27.00
N ASP A 208 -3.76 4.99 26.47
CA ASP A 208 -4.93 5.86 26.25
C ASP A 208 -5.58 5.67 24.88
N LEU A 209 -5.00 4.84 24.02
CA LEU A 209 -5.56 4.58 22.69
C LEU A 209 -6.68 3.53 22.74
N PRO A 210 -7.68 3.64 21.86
CA PRO A 210 -8.69 2.62 21.69
C PRO A 210 -8.04 1.25 21.43
N HIS A 211 -8.46 0.22 22.16
CA HIS A 211 -7.82 -1.11 22.13
C HIS A 211 -8.81 -2.28 22.13
N GLU A 212 -10.12 -2.00 22.21
CA GLU A 212 -11.14 -3.03 22.07
C GLU A 212 -11.28 -3.42 20.61
N TYR A 213 -10.77 -4.61 20.28
CA TYR A 213 -10.73 -5.12 18.91
C TYR A 213 -12.11 -5.23 18.28
N GLY A 214 -12.33 -4.54 17.15
CA GLY A 214 -13.61 -4.49 16.45
C GLY A 214 -14.66 -3.59 17.11
N GLY A 215 -14.36 -3.01 18.27
CA GLY A 215 -15.16 -2.02 18.97
C GLY A 215 -14.68 -0.61 18.66
N ASP A 216 -13.83 -0.07 19.52
CA ASP A 216 -13.22 1.24 19.35
C ASP A 216 -11.87 1.19 18.60
N GLY A 217 -11.23 0.02 18.53
CA GLY A 217 -10.06 -0.29 17.72
C GLY A 217 -10.43 -1.11 16.48
N VAL A 218 -10.62 -0.46 15.32
CA VAL A 218 -11.01 -1.14 14.08
C VAL A 218 -9.81 -1.30 13.17
N PRO A 219 -9.30 -2.54 12.98
CA PRO A 219 -8.22 -2.81 12.04
C PRO A 219 -8.74 -2.79 10.60
N GLU A 220 -8.01 -2.10 9.72
CA GLU A 220 -8.34 -2.03 8.30
C GLU A 220 -7.12 -2.34 7.43
N ILE A 221 -7.33 -3.13 6.38
CA ILE A 221 -6.37 -3.33 5.29
C ILE A 221 -6.96 -2.74 4.02
N LEU A 222 -6.32 -1.68 3.51
CA LEU A 222 -6.73 -1.00 2.28
C LEU A 222 -5.95 -1.56 1.09
N GLU A 223 -6.68 -2.00 0.07
CA GLU A 223 -6.10 -2.53 -1.16
C GLU A 223 -6.76 -1.92 -2.40
N ASP A 224 -5.96 -1.59 -3.41
CA ASP A 224 -6.43 -1.23 -4.75
C ASP A 224 -6.33 -2.44 -5.69
N LYS A 225 -7.46 -2.90 -6.21
CA LYS A 225 -7.53 -4.04 -7.12
C LYS A 225 -8.17 -3.68 -8.45
N ARG A 226 -7.58 -4.20 -9.52
CA ARG A 226 -8.15 -4.11 -10.86
C ARG A 226 -8.57 -5.50 -11.32
N CYS A 227 -9.85 -5.66 -11.59
CA CYS A 227 -10.40 -6.90 -12.15
C CYS A 227 -10.69 -6.73 -13.65
N ARG A 228 -10.57 -7.83 -14.41
CA ARG A 228 -11.11 -7.95 -15.77
C ARG A 228 -12.58 -8.31 -15.70
N ALA A 229 -13.32 -8.13 -16.80
CA ALA A 229 -14.64 -8.72 -16.94
C ALA A 229 -14.53 -10.24 -16.64
N GLY A 230 -15.41 -10.76 -15.75
CA GLY A 230 -15.33 -12.14 -15.26
C GLY A 230 -14.50 -12.31 -13.97
N GLY A 231 -14.22 -11.25 -13.21
CA GLY A 231 -13.64 -11.33 -11.84
C GLY A 231 -12.15 -11.65 -11.76
N ARG A 232 -11.47 -11.94 -12.86
CA ARG A 232 -10.03 -12.28 -12.82
C ARG A 232 -9.18 -11.07 -12.52
N PRO A 233 -8.24 -11.13 -11.56
CA PRO A 233 -7.31 -10.05 -11.27
C PRO A 233 -6.50 -9.68 -12.52
N ARG A 234 -6.36 -8.39 -12.78
CA ARG A 234 -5.48 -7.92 -13.84
C ARG A 234 -4.06 -7.82 -13.28
N ARG A 235 -3.18 -8.74 -13.64
CA ARG A 235 -1.76 -8.61 -13.28
C ARG A 235 -1.24 -7.25 -13.75
N ARG A 236 -0.80 -6.41 -12.81
CA ARG A 236 0.02 -5.24 -13.14
C ARG A 236 1.43 -5.74 -13.45
N ARG A 237 2.02 -5.30 -14.56
CA ARG A 237 3.48 -5.25 -14.66
C ARG A 237 3.94 -4.35 -13.51
N ALA A 238 4.96 -4.80 -12.78
CA ALA A 238 5.45 -4.21 -11.55
C ALA A 238 5.40 -2.66 -11.58
N SER A 239 4.51 -2.08 -10.80
CA SER A 239 4.59 -0.72 -10.33
C SER A 239 4.41 -0.80 -8.83
N THR A 240 5.29 -0.17 -8.10
CA THR A 240 5.33 -0.09 -6.65
C THR A 240 3.93 0.18 -6.09
N THR A 241 3.34 -0.79 -5.44
CA THR A 241 2.09 -0.59 -4.67
C THR A 241 2.53 -0.26 -3.26
N SER A 242 2.29 0.97 -2.83
CA SER A 242 2.48 1.35 -1.44
C SER A 242 1.29 0.81 -0.64
N TRP A 243 1.57 0.08 0.40
CA TRP A 243 0.60 -0.40 1.38
C TRP A 243 0.59 0.56 2.55
N THR A 244 -0.58 0.92 3.00
CA THR A 244 -0.75 1.67 4.25
C THR A 244 -1.76 0.91 5.09
N ALA A 245 -1.31 0.26 6.16
CA ALA A 245 -2.18 -0.15 7.23
C ALA A 245 -2.44 1.08 8.10
N ARG A 246 -3.67 1.46 8.29
CA ARG A 246 -4.05 2.56 9.16
C ARG A 246 -5.07 2.05 10.17
N ALA A 247 -4.77 2.19 11.44
CA ALA A 247 -5.77 2.12 12.48
C ALA A 247 -6.54 3.45 12.45
N THR A 248 -7.82 3.41 12.19
CA THR A 248 -8.70 4.58 12.27
C THR A 248 -9.41 4.53 13.60
N THR A 249 -9.17 5.53 14.45
CA THR A 249 -9.98 5.76 15.63
C THR A 249 -11.31 6.33 15.18
N ALA A 250 -12.41 5.63 15.43
CA ALA A 250 -13.73 6.19 15.26
C ALA A 250 -13.93 7.32 16.29
N PRO A 251 -14.53 8.48 15.92
CA PRO A 251 -14.85 9.50 16.90
C PRO A 251 -15.90 8.96 17.84
N THR A 252 -15.60 8.94 19.13
CA THR A 252 -16.57 8.70 20.19
C THR A 252 -17.60 9.82 20.13
N THR A 253 -18.81 9.52 19.70
CA THR A 253 -19.95 10.42 19.90
C THR A 253 -20.37 10.32 21.35
N ALA A 254 -20.15 11.41 22.09
CA ALA A 254 -20.71 11.64 23.41
C ALA A 254 -22.22 11.89 23.31
#